data_cf6ee1a00ee7a1a6d16875d211a1ffa2
#
_entry.id   cf6ee1a00ee7a1a6d16875d211a1ffa2
#
_cell.length_a   1.000
_cell.length_b   1.000
_cell.length_c   1.000
_cell.angle_alpha   90.00
_cell.angle_beta   90.00
_cell.angle_gamma   90.00
#
_symmetry.space_group_name_H-M   'P 1'
#
loop_
_entity.id
_entity.type
_entity.pdbx_description
1 polymer ?
#
loop_
_entity_poly.entity_id
_entity_poly.type
_entity_poly.pdbx_seq_one_letter_code
_entity_poly.pdbx_strand_id
1 'polypeptide(L)'
;MNKDELQQRIAAFPYWYHRIALTDGVTTPGWAPISADAYRIPDDLSGKRVLDVGAWDGFWTFEAMKRGAAQVIAIDDFSDFVGEIEVEDRKAWETFDLCRDA
;
A
#
# COMPACT_ATOMS: atom_id res chain seq x y z
N MET A 1 3.82 1.45 17.19
CA MET A 1 4.92 2.42 16.98
C MET A 1 4.36 3.83 16.99
N ASN A 2 5.14 4.79 17.49
CA ASN A 2 4.71 6.18 17.52
C ASN A 2 4.92 6.86 16.17
N LYS A 3 4.42 8.09 16.04
CA LYS A 3 4.49 8.85 14.78
C LYS A 3 5.92 9.05 14.29
N ASP A 4 6.83 9.44 15.17
CA ASP A 4 8.22 9.72 14.78
C ASP A 4 8.93 8.44 14.31
N GLU A 5 8.72 7.34 14.99
CA GLU A 5 9.27 6.04 14.59
C GLU A 5 8.72 5.60 13.25
N LEU A 6 7.41 5.75 13.03
CA LEU A 6 6.79 5.43 11.75
C LEU A 6 7.38 6.26 10.62
N GLN A 7 7.53 7.57 10.83
CA GLN A 7 8.12 8.45 9.82
C GLN A 7 9.56 8.07 9.50
N GLN A 8 10.36 7.71 10.52
CA GLN A 8 11.73 7.25 10.31
C GLN A 8 11.79 5.95 9.51
N ARG A 9 10.91 5.01 9.79
CA ARG A 9 10.86 3.75 9.04
C ARG A 9 10.45 3.97 7.59
N ILE A 10 9.49 4.85 7.35
CA ILE A 10 9.08 5.21 5.99
C ILE A 10 10.26 5.83 5.23
N ALA A 11 10.98 6.74 5.85
CA ALA A 11 12.12 7.44 5.23
C ALA A 11 13.31 6.52 4.95
N ALA A 12 13.41 5.38 5.62
CA ALA A 12 14.47 4.42 5.41
C ALA A 12 14.35 3.63 4.10
N PHE A 13 13.16 3.59 3.50
CA PHE A 13 12.97 2.90 2.23
C PHE A 13 13.33 3.80 1.06
N PRO A 14 14.11 3.32 0.08
CA PRO A 14 14.55 4.12 -1.06
C PRO A 14 13.44 4.41 -2.06
N TYR A 15 12.34 3.64 -2.04
CA TYR A 15 11.28 3.76 -3.03
C TYR A 15 9.90 3.45 -2.44
N TRP A 16 8.92 4.30 -2.77
CA TRP A 16 7.49 4.10 -2.51
C TRP A 16 6.70 4.30 -3.80
N TYR A 17 5.83 3.38 -4.13
CA TYR A 17 4.94 3.51 -5.28
C TYR A 17 3.65 4.22 -4.89
N HIS A 18 3.01 3.78 -3.81
CA HIS A 18 1.71 4.28 -3.39
C HIS A 18 1.79 5.37 -2.31
N ARG A 19 0.78 6.25 -2.33
CA ARG A 19 0.48 7.16 -1.22
C ARG A 19 -0.60 6.53 -0.37
N ILE A 20 -0.26 6.08 0.81
CA ILE A 20 -1.16 5.39 1.72
C ILE A 20 -1.27 6.20 3.00
N ALA A 21 -2.50 6.59 3.34
CA ALA A 21 -2.76 7.27 4.61
C ALA A 21 -2.71 6.24 5.75
N LEU A 22 -1.81 6.47 6.68
CA LEU A 22 -1.61 5.64 7.86
C LEU A 22 -2.12 6.35 9.11
N THR A 23 -1.76 5.85 10.27
CA THR A 23 -2.15 6.45 11.54
C THR A 23 -1.48 7.82 11.77
N ASP A 24 -2.06 8.63 12.65
CA ASP A 24 -1.51 9.92 13.10
C ASP A 24 -1.25 10.92 11.97
N GLY A 25 -2.01 10.84 10.89
CA GLY A 25 -1.86 11.74 9.75
C GLY A 25 -0.61 11.51 8.92
N VAL A 26 0.08 10.40 9.11
CA VAL A 26 1.24 10.03 8.31
C VAL A 26 0.79 9.44 6.99
N THR A 27 1.41 9.86 5.90
CA THR A 27 1.14 9.34 4.55
C THR A 27 2.45 8.91 3.90
N THR A 28 2.46 7.76 3.25
CA THR A 28 3.65 7.30 2.51
C THR A 28 3.90 8.21 1.30
N PRO A 29 5.19 8.41 0.91
CA PRO A 29 5.55 9.41 -0.10
C PRO A 29 5.53 8.86 -1.55
N GLY A 30 4.62 7.96 -1.87
CA GLY A 30 4.52 7.40 -3.22
C GLY A 30 4.21 8.44 -4.28
N TRP A 31 4.67 8.20 -5.50
CA TRP A 31 4.47 9.12 -6.62
C TRP A 31 3.22 8.82 -7.44
N ALA A 32 2.65 7.62 -7.33
CA ALA A 32 1.51 7.22 -8.15
C ALA A 32 0.25 8.02 -7.76
N PRO A 33 -0.38 8.75 -8.69
CA PRO A 33 -1.55 9.59 -8.40
C PRO A 33 -2.83 8.75 -8.40
N ILE A 34 -2.94 7.80 -7.47
CA ILE A 34 -4.09 6.90 -7.38
C ILE A 34 -5.14 7.49 -6.45
N SER A 35 -6.38 7.55 -6.93
CA SER A 35 -7.55 7.94 -6.15
C SER A 35 -8.58 6.82 -6.21
N ALA A 36 -9.00 6.31 -5.05
CA ALA A 36 -10.02 5.28 -4.98
C ALA A 36 -11.35 5.72 -5.59
N ASP A 37 -11.69 7.00 -5.46
CA ASP A 37 -12.95 7.54 -6.00
C ASP A 37 -13.00 7.49 -7.52
N ALA A 38 -11.85 7.65 -8.19
CA ALA A 38 -11.78 7.62 -9.65
C ALA A 38 -12.05 6.23 -10.23
N TYR A 39 -11.86 5.19 -9.45
CA TYR A 39 -12.04 3.81 -9.88
C TYR A 39 -13.42 3.24 -9.53
N ARG A 40 -14.27 4.02 -8.88
CA ARG A 40 -15.65 3.64 -8.56
C ARG A 40 -15.76 2.33 -7.78
N ILE A 41 -14.83 2.09 -6.86
CA ILE A 41 -14.91 0.96 -5.95
C ILE A 41 -16.10 1.16 -5.01
N PRO A 42 -16.94 0.13 -4.77
CA PRO A 42 -18.05 0.27 -3.83
C PRO A 42 -17.59 0.71 -2.44
N ASP A 43 -18.31 1.66 -1.83
CA ASP A 43 -17.98 2.16 -0.50
C ASP A 43 -18.06 1.08 0.57
N ASP A 44 -18.96 0.13 0.40
CA ASP A 44 -19.17 -0.98 1.33
C ASP A 44 -18.82 -2.30 0.66
N LEU A 45 -17.75 -2.93 1.13
CA LEU A 45 -17.30 -4.24 0.67
C LEU A 45 -17.61 -5.34 1.69
N SER A 46 -18.53 -5.11 2.63
CA SER A 46 -18.94 -6.09 3.64
C SER A 46 -19.32 -7.42 3.00
N GLY A 47 -18.77 -8.52 3.53
CA GLY A 47 -19.02 -9.85 3.03
C GLY A 47 -18.29 -10.21 1.74
N LYS A 48 -17.54 -9.28 1.14
CA LYS A 48 -16.80 -9.53 -0.10
C LYS A 48 -15.42 -10.08 0.18
N ARG A 49 -14.96 -10.96 -0.70
CA ARG A 49 -13.56 -11.38 -0.76
C ARG A 49 -12.89 -10.65 -1.91
N VAL A 50 -11.74 -10.07 -1.64
CA VAL A 50 -11.02 -9.21 -2.60
C VAL A 50 -9.65 -9.83 -2.90
N LEU A 51 -9.29 -9.85 -4.18
CA LEU A 51 -7.96 -10.23 -4.64
C LEU A 51 -7.30 -8.98 -5.22
N ASP A 52 -6.17 -8.58 -4.61
CA ASP A 52 -5.36 -7.46 -5.08
C ASP A 52 -4.17 -8.02 -5.85
N VAL A 53 -4.24 -7.97 -7.19
CA VAL A 53 -3.19 -8.46 -8.08
C VAL A 53 -2.24 -7.33 -8.41
N GLY A 54 -0.93 -7.56 -8.18
CA GLY A 54 0.06 -6.49 -8.32
C GLY A 54 -0.02 -5.50 -7.17
N ALA A 55 -0.11 -5.99 -5.96
CA ALA A 55 -0.45 -5.18 -4.78
C ALA A 55 0.60 -4.14 -4.41
N TRP A 56 1.87 -4.38 -4.71
CA TRP A 56 3.01 -3.51 -4.38
C TRP A 56 2.99 -3.11 -2.90
N ASP A 57 2.91 -1.79 -2.61
CA ASP A 57 2.86 -1.29 -1.21
C ASP A 57 1.52 -1.55 -0.54
N GLY A 58 0.49 -1.92 -1.30
CA GLY A 58 -0.79 -2.37 -0.76
C GLY A 58 -1.92 -1.34 -0.74
N PHE A 59 -1.86 -0.27 -1.51
CA PHE A 59 -2.90 0.77 -1.50
C PHE A 59 -4.30 0.16 -1.61
N TRP A 60 -4.54 -0.69 -2.62
CA TRP A 60 -5.87 -1.27 -2.83
C TRP A 60 -6.24 -2.31 -1.78
N THR A 61 -5.25 -3.06 -1.27
CA THR A 61 -5.45 -4.00 -0.16
C THR A 61 -6.01 -3.27 1.05
N PHE A 62 -5.33 -2.20 1.47
CA PHE A 62 -5.74 -1.46 2.67
C PHE A 62 -7.02 -0.67 2.46
N GLU A 63 -7.26 -0.17 1.25
CA GLU A 63 -8.52 0.48 0.89
C GLU A 63 -9.69 -0.50 0.97
N ALA A 64 -9.52 -1.73 0.49
CA ALA A 64 -10.55 -2.77 0.59
C ALA A 64 -10.83 -3.13 2.06
N MET A 65 -9.81 -3.19 2.88
CA MET A 65 -9.96 -3.44 4.32
C MET A 65 -10.73 -2.30 5.00
N LYS A 66 -10.42 -1.06 4.68
CA LYS A 66 -11.15 0.11 5.21
C LYS A 66 -12.63 0.10 4.83
N ARG A 67 -12.97 -0.47 3.68
CA ARG A 67 -14.35 -0.60 3.21
C ARG A 67 -15.06 -1.86 3.72
N GLY A 68 -14.43 -2.59 4.63
CA GLY A 68 -15.05 -3.69 5.36
C GLY A 68 -15.00 -5.05 4.68
N ALA A 69 -14.11 -5.27 3.71
CA ALA A 69 -13.98 -6.57 3.06
C ALA A 69 -13.80 -7.69 4.07
N ALA A 70 -14.48 -8.82 3.84
CA ALA A 70 -14.39 -9.98 4.71
C ALA A 70 -13.02 -10.66 4.63
N GLN A 71 -12.39 -10.62 3.46
CA GLN A 71 -11.05 -11.15 3.23
C GLN A 71 -10.38 -10.38 2.09
N VAL A 72 -9.12 -10.08 2.25
CA VAL A 72 -8.29 -9.53 1.17
C VAL A 72 -7.04 -10.38 1.02
N ILE A 73 -6.77 -10.82 -0.20
CA ILE A 73 -5.53 -11.52 -0.55
C ILE A 73 -4.76 -10.62 -1.50
N ALA A 74 -3.54 -10.29 -1.12
CA ALA A 74 -2.64 -9.48 -1.92
C ALA A 74 -1.55 -10.36 -2.52
N ILE A 75 -1.33 -10.24 -3.83
CA ILE A 75 -0.26 -10.96 -4.52
C ILE A 75 0.55 -10.02 -5.40
N ASP A 76 1.85 -10.29 -5.50
CA ASP A 76 2.75 -9.57 -6.39
C ASP A 76 4.00 -10.41 -6.64
N ASP A 77 4.54 -10.35 -7.85
CA ASP A 77 5.82 -10.98 -8.19
C ASP A 77 6.95 -9.94 -8.32
N PHE A 78 6.62 -8.64 -8.16
CA PHE A 78 7.56 -7.52 -8.23
C PHE A 78 8.33 -7.43 -9.55
N SER A 79 7.75 -7.93 -10.64
CA SER A 79 8.38 -7.95 -11.97
C SER A 79 8.23 -6.63 -12.74
N ASP A 80 7.35 -5.73 -12.28
CA ASP A 80 7.07 -4.48 -12.99
C ASP A 80 8.31 -3.61 -13.09
N PHE A 81 8.52 -3.05 -14.28
CA PHE A 81 9.57 -2.06 -14.50
C PHE A 81 9.21 -0.73 -13.84
N VAL A 82 10.10 -0.21 -13.02
CA VAL A 82 9.89 1.06 -12.30
C VAL A 82 11.13 1.95 -12.50
N GLY A 83 11.22 2.58 -13.65
CA GLY A 83 12.33 3.46 -13.98
C GLY A 83 13.69 2.77 -13.85
N GLU A 84 14.65 3.43 -13.20
CA GLU A 84 16.01 2.93 -13.01
C GLU A 84 16.21 2.21 -11.66
N ILE A 85 15.12 1.97 -10.92
CA ILE A 85 15.20 1.33 -9.61
C ILE A 85 15.47 -0.17 -9.79
N GLU A 86 16.56 -0.65 -9.24
CA GLU A 86 16.88 -2.07 -9.23
C GLU A 86 15.83 -2.86 -8.43
N VAL A 87 15.58 -4.11 -8.82
CA VAL A 87 14.54 -4.93 -8.21
C VAL A 87 14.78 -5.08 -6.70
N GLU A 88 16.02 -5.32 -6.27
CA GLU A 88 16.40 -5.48 -4.86
C GLU A 88 16.22 -4.21 -4.03
N ASP A 89 16.20 -3.04 -4.67
CA ASP A 89 16.00 -1.75 -3.97
C ASP A 89 14.55 -1.34 -3.86
N ARG A 90 13.64 -2.01 -4.55
CA ARG A 90 12.21 -1.68 -4.51
C ARG A 90 11.57 -1.97 -3.16
N LYS A 91 11.93 -3.09 -2.57
CA LYS A 91 11.49 -3.52 -1.21
C LYS A 91 9.98 -3.42 -0.97
N ALA A 92 9.20 -3.64 -2.01
CA ALA A 92 7.75 -3.45 -1.95
C ALA A 92 7.07 -4.35 -0.91
N TRP A 93 7.59 -5.57 -0.71
CA TRP A 93 7.06 -6.46 0.30
C TRP A 93 7.30 -5.93 1.71
N GLU A 94 8.45 -5.32 1.94
CA GLU A 94 8.77 -4.72 3.23
C GLU A 94 7.95 -3.44 3.47
N THR A 95 7.72 -2.62 2.44
CA THR A 95 6.86 -1.44 2.55
C THR A 95 5.41 -1.83 2.81
N PHE A 96 4.92 -2.89 2.17
CA PHE A 96 3.60 -3.47 2.44
C PHE A 96 3.47 -3.87 3.92
N ASP A 97 4.45 -4.61 4.43
CA ASP A 97 4.46 -5.07 5.82
C ASP A 97 4.47 -3.90 6.80
N LEU A 98 5.23 -2.85 6.51
CA LEU A 98 5.23 -1.66 7.35
C LEU A 98 3.85 -1.00 7.40
N CYS A 99 3.18 -0.86 6.27
CA CYS A 99 1.83 -0.30 6.22
C CYS A 99 0.82 -1.15 6.98
N ARG A 100 0.92 -2.47 6.86
CA ARG A 100 0.05 -3.39 7.59
C ARG A 100 0.24 -3.26 9.10
N ASP A 101 1.46 -3.12 9.55
CA ASP A 101 1.81 -3.08 10.97
C ASP A 101 1.59 -1.69 11.60
N ALA A 102 1.39 -0.69 10.79
CA ALA A 102 1.18 0.70 11.25
C ALA A 102 -0.28 0.95 11.80
#